data_4fed7b14a2d9327a88bb372b0bdcd626
#
_entry.id   4fed7b14a2d9327a88bb372b0bdcd626
#
_cell.length_a   1.000
_cell.length_b   1.000
_cell.length_c   1.000
_cell.angle_alpha   90.00
_cell.angle_beta   90.00
_cell.angle_gamma   90.00
#
_symmetry.space_group_name_H-M   'P 1'
#
loop_
_entity.id
_entity.type
_entity.pdbx_description
1 polymer ?
#
loop_
_entity_poly.entity_id
_entity_poly.type
_entity_poly.pdbx_seq_one_letter_code
_entity_poly.pdbx_strand_id
1 'polypeptide(L)'
;MNNASLMAAATLLALGLAQTGSAQGPQGRGGPPAAPTITTLAGDVQVDWAAQKELFVNAADAMPDDKFGYQPTPGQQSYGVRIMHVVQANQLLVGLLGGKTPAPAINMKAATKAEVMTALRLSMDHWDVVLKEFTDQQLNERVAAESFMGPSARSASRLRLIYGSMQHTYDIYGQMVVYLRLNGIVPPASRRGGL
;
A
#
# COMPACT_ATOMS: atom_id res chain seq x y z
N MET A 1 43.87 -18.12 59.83
CA MET A 1 44.24 -19.52 60.02
C MET A 1 43.98 -20.19 58.69
N ASN A 2 45.03 -20.31 57.88
CA ASN A 2 45.73 -21.54 57.47
C ASN A 2 44.89 -22.39 56.51
N ASN A 3 45.28 -22.90 55.39
CA ASN A 3 46.52 -23.09 54.61
C ASN A 3 46.07 -23.47 53.21
N ALA A 4 46.59 -22.97 52.16
CA ALA A 4 47.72 -23.45 51.35
C ALA A 4 47.78 -24.97 51.13
N SER A 5 47.67 -25.39 49.85
CA SER A 5 48.58 -26.39 49.28
C SER A 5 48.41 -26.51 47.75
N LEU A 6 49.54 -26.28 47.08
CA LEU A 6 49.88 -26.61 45.70
C LEU A 6 49.89 -28.12 45.43
N MET A 7 49.73 -28.52 44.16
CA MET A 7 50.48 -29.54 43.40
C MET A 7 49.90 -29.53 41.98
N ALA A 8 50.54 -29.10 40.98
CA ALA A 8 51.63 -29.56 40.15
C ALA A 8 51.24 -30.69 39.16
N ALA A 9 51.25 -30.29 37.88
CA ALA A 9 51.76 -30.92 36.66
C ALA A 9 51.37 -32.37 36.27
N ALA A 10 50.88 -32.48 35.05
CA ALA A 10 51.43 -33.42 34.06
C ALA A 10 50.88 -33.10 32.65
N THR A 11 51.84 -32.75 31.81
CA THR A 11 51.74 -32.55 30.36
C THR A 11 51.57 -33.91 29.66
N LEU A 12 50.56 -34.07 28.84
CA LEU A 12 50.52 -35.16 27.83
C LEU A 12 50.18 -34.55 26.47
N LEU A 13 51.19 -34.50 25.63
CA LEU A 13 51.16 -34.14 24.25
C LEU A 13 50.54 -35.30 23.45
N ALA A 14 49.33 -35.15 22.93
CA ALA A 14 48.79 -36.08 21.97
C ALA A 14 48.70 -35.36 20.61
N LEU A 15 49.59 -35.72 19.68
CA LEU A 15 49.45 -35.39 18.26
C LEU A 15 48.24 -36.16 17.69
N GLY A 16 47.18 -35.43 17.46
CA GLY A 16 46.04 -35.91 16.69
C GLY A 16 46.09 -35.31 15.27
N LEU A 17 46.21 -36.19 14.28
CA LEU A 17 46.16 -35.89 12.85
C LEU A 17 44.85 -35.17 12.53
N ALA A 18 44.94 -33.95 12.09
CA ALA A 18 43.82 -33.19 11.57
C ALA A 18 43.39 -33.81 10.20
N GLN A 19 42.30 -34.51 10.16
CA GLN A 19 41.59 -34.80 8.92
C GLN A 19 40.90 -33.50 8.48
N THR A 20 41.38 -32.97 7.37
CA THR A 20 40.68 -31.87 6.68
C THR A 20 39.43 -32.43 5.97
N GLY A 21 38.37 -32.58 6.72
CA GLY A 21 37.04 -32.78 6.16
C GLY A 21 36.57 -31.44 5.62
N SER A 22 36.51 -31.33 4.30
CA SER A 22 35.82 -30.20 3.63
C SER A 22 34.34 -30.26 4.01
N ALA A 23 33.94 -29.49 5.01
CA ALA A 23 32.55 -29.22 5.28
C ALA A 23 31.97 -28.43 4.10
N GLN A 24 31.25 -29.08 3.20
CA GLN A 24 30.36 -28.40 2.30
C GLN A 24 29.35 -27.65 3.17
N GLY A 25 29.49 -26.34 3.22
CA GLY A 25 28.52 -25.45 3.82
C GLY A 25 27.14 -25.67 3.17
N PRO A 26 26.04 -25.44 3.89
CA PRO A 26 24.71 -25.60 3.34
C PRO A 26 24.60 -24.76 2.07
N GLN A 27 24.30 -25.41 0.94
CA GLN A 27 24.01 -24.75 -0.32
C GLN A 27 22.88 -23.76 -0.04
N GLY A 28 23.17 -22.46 -0.19
CA GLY A 28 22.23 -21.40 0.05
C GLY A 28 20.95 -21.68 -0.77
N ARG A 29 19.84 -21.83 -0.09
CA ARG A 29 18.52 -21.75 -0.74
C ARG A 29 18.52 -20.40 -1.43
N GLY A 30 18.45 -20.41 -2.76
CA GLY A 30 18.32 -19.20 -3.54
C GLY A 30 17.20 -18.36 -2.93
N GLY A 31 17.53 -17.17 -2.46
CA GLY A 31 16.54 -16.23 -2.00
C GLY A 31 15.53 -15.95 -3.13
N PRO A 32 14.36 -15.43 -2.80
CA PRO A 32 13.41 -15.01 -3.82
C PRO A 32 14.13 -14.10 -4.81
N PRO A 33 13.78 -14.15 -6.12
CA PRO A 33 14.42 -13.28 -7.12
C PRO A 33 14.34 -11.83 -6.65
N ALA A 34 15.43 -11.10 -6.79
CA ALA A 34 15.48 -9.69 -6.44
C ALA A 34 14.36 -8.95 -7.18
N ALA A 35 13.61 -8.13 -6.44
CA ALA A 35 12.61 -7.27 -7.07
C ALA A 35 13.27 -6.42 -8.17
N PRO A 36 12.61 -6.16 -9.30
CA PRO A 36 13.17 -5.34 -10.36
C PRO A 36 13.56 -3.97 -9.81
N THR A 37 14.77 -3.52 -10.13
CA THR A 37 15.23 -2.18 -9.73
C THR A 37 14.42 -1.15 -10.50
N ILE A 38 13.63 -0.35 -9.79
CA ILE A 38 12.92 0.79 -10.36
C ILE A 38 13.93 1.92 -10.49
N THR A 39 14.02 2.54 -11.66
CA THR A 39 14.99 3.60 -11.95
C THR A 39 14.36 4.90 -12.43
N THR A 40 13.04 4.99 -12.41
CA THR A 40 12.29 6.15 -12.88
C THR A 40 11.28 6.61 -11.83
N LEU A 41 11.04 7.91 -11.78
CA LEU A 41 10.00 8.50 -10.93
C LEU A 41 8.61 7.95 -11.27
N ALA A 42 8.33 7.75 -12.55
CA ALA A 42 7.07 7.14 -13.01
C ALA A 42 6.91 5.70 -12.48
N GLY A 43 8.01 4.94 -12.44
CA GLY A 43 8.02 3.60 -11.86
C GLY A 43 7.74 3.60 -10.36
N ASP A 44 8.39 4.49 -9.59
CA ASP A 44 8.15 4.64 -8.15
C ASP A 44 6.68 4.98 -7.87
N VAL A 45 6.11 5.94 -8.61
CA VAL A 45 4.69 6.33 -8.49
C VAL A 45 3.75 5.15 -8.75
N GLN A 46 4.06 4.30 -9.75
CA GLN A 46 3.24 3.12 -10.06
C GLN A 46 3.30 2.08 -8.93
N VAL A 47 4.46 1.89 -8.31
CA VAL A 47 4.62 0.97 -7.17
C VAL A 47 3.88 1.48 -5.94
N ASP A 48 4.03 2.77 -5.60
CA ASP A 48 3.32 3.39 -4.48
C ASP A 48 1.80 3.31 -4.67
N TRP A 49 1.32 3.57 -5.88
CA TRP A 49 -0.10 3.44 -6.23
C TRP A 49 -0.59 2.00 -6.07
N ALA A 50 0.15 1.02 -6.60
CA ALA A 50 -0.24 -0.38 -6.52
C ALA A 50 -0.36 -0.88 -5.08
N ALA A 51 0.60 -0.51 -4.23
CA ALA A 51 0.57 -0.83 -2.79
C ALA A 51 -0.63 -0.20 -2.09
N GLN A 52 -0.92 1.07 -2.36
CA GLN A 52 -2.07 1.77 -1.81
C GLN A 52 -3.39 1.17 -2.28
N LYS A 53 -3.52 0.86 -3.57
CA LYS A 53 -4.70 0.21 -4.15
C LYS A 53 -5.01 -1.10 -3.43
N GLU A 54 -4.00 -1.94 -3.23
CA GLU A 54 -4.15 -3.21 -2.54
C GLU A 54 -4.64 -3.00 -1.10
N LEU A 55 -4.00 -2.12 -0.35
CA LEU A 55 -4.40 -1.80 1.03
C LEU A 55 -5.85 -1.32 1.10
N PHE A 56 -6.24 -0.40 0.23
CA PHE A 56 -7.56 0.20 0.24
C PHE A 56 -8.64 -0.79 -0.17
N VAL A 57 -8.44 -1.54 -1.27
CA VAL A 57 -9.41 -2.53 -1.76
C VAL A 57 -9.61 -3.65 -0.74
N ASN A 58 -8.52 -4.14 -0.13
CA ASN A 58 -8.61 -5.17 0.90
C ASN A 58 -9.36 -4.68 2.14
N ALA A 59 -9.13 -3.44 2.58
CA ALA A 59 -9.89 -2.85 3.67
C ALA A 59 -11.37 -2.71 3.29
N ALA A 60 -11.67 -2.17 2.10
CA ALA A 60 -13.04 -1.98 1.62
C ALA A 60 -13.84 -3.28 1.59
N ASP A 61 -13.20 -4.37 1.17
CA ASP A 61 -13.84 -5.69 1.10
C ASP A 61 -14.00 -6.38 2.48
N ALA A 62 -13.23 -5.98 3.48
CA ALA A 62 -13.23 -6.62 4.79
C ALA A 62 -14.52 -6.41 5.60
N MET A 63 -15.31 -5.38 5.32
CA MET A 63 -16.59 -5.13 6.00
C MET A 63 -17.66 -6.08 5.46
N PRO A 64 -18.35 -6.86 6.31
CA PRO A 64 -19.46 -7.70 5.88
C PRO A 64 -20.63 -6.91 5.29
N ASP A 65 -21.43 -7.55 4.47
CA ASP A 65 -22.55 -6.91 3.76
C ASP A 65 -23.59 -6.30 4.73
N ASP A 66 -23.92 -7.01 5.80
CA ASP A 66 -24.86 -6.57 6.82
C ASP A 66 -24.35 -5.36 7.64
N LYS A 67 -23.04 -5.10 7.64
CA LYS A 67 -22.38 -3.97 8.31
C LYS A 67 -21.89 -2.88 7.35
N PHE A 68 -22.09 -3.06 6.05
CA PHE A 68 -21.57 -2.13 5.05
C PHE A 68 -22.18 -0.73 5.13
N GLY A 69 -23.38 -0.61 5.70
CA GLY A 69 -24.03 0.66 6.04
C GLY A 69 -23.63 1.25 7.40
N TYR A 70 -22.69 0.63 8.13
CA TYR A 70 -22.29 1.11 9.46
C TYR A 70 -21.78 2.55 9.45
N GLN A 71 -22.27 3.32 10.41
CA GLN A 71 -21.96 4.73 10.62
C GLN A 71 -21.62 4.93 12.11
N PRO A 72 -20.38 5.38 12.45
CA PRO A 72 -19.98 5.50 13.87
C PRO A 72 -20.79 6.54 14.66
N THR A 73 -21.12 7.65 14.03
CA THR A 73 -21.91 8.75 14.60
C THR A 73 -22.82 9.35 13.52
N PRO A 74 -23.95 10.00 13.89
CA PRO A 74 -24.85 10.61 12.91
C PRO A 74 -24.20 11.66 11.98
N GLY A 75 -23.10 12.28 12.41
CA GLY A 75 -22.38 13.30 11.63
C GLY A 75 -21.35 12.72 10.64
N GLN A 76 -21.10 11.41 10.67
CA GLN A 76 -20.13 10.76 9.78
C GLN A 76 -20.84 10.02 8.63
N GLN A 77 -20.12 9.83 7.54
CA GLN A 77 -20.62 9.01 6.44
C GLN A 77 -20.55 7.52 6.79
N SER A 78 -21.42 6.72 6.20
CA SER A 78 -21.36 5.27 6.34
C SER A 78 -20.13 4.69 5.61
N TYR A 79 -19.79 3.43 5.94
CA TYR A 79 -18.63 2.75 5.36
C TYR A 79 -18.67 2.72 3.83
N GLY A 80 -19.79 2.31 3.24
CA GLY A 80 -19.97 2.28 1.78
C GLY A 80 -19.90 3.67 1.14
N VAL A 81 -20.47 4.69 1.78
CA VAL A 81 -20.40 6.08 1.30
C VAL A 81 -18.96 6.62 1.31
N ARG A 82 -18.16 6.25 2.31
CA ARG A 82 -16.72 6.59 2.33
C ARG A 82 -15.96 6.02 1.14
N ILE A 83 -16.25 4.78 0.77
CA ILE A 83 -15.63 4.16 -0.41
C ILE A 83 -16.07 4.88 -1.68
N MET A 84 -17.35 5.17 -1.84
CA MET A 84 -17.86 5.92 -2.99
C MET A 84 -17.29 7.33 -3.08
N HIS A 85 -16.97 7.97 -1.95
CA HIS A 85 -16.26 9.25 -1.94
C HIS A 85 -14.87 9.15 -2.58
N VAL A 86 -14.12 8.07 -2.32
CA VAL A 86 -12.84 7.80 -2.99
C VAL A 86 -13.04 7.53 -4.48
N VAL A 87 -14.10 6.80 -4.87
CA VAL A 87 -14.44 6.59 -6.28
C VAL A 87 -14.67 7.92 -6.99
N GLN A 88 -15.41 8.85 -6.38
CA GLN A 88 -15.66 10.20 -6.92
C GLN A 88 -14.38 11.00 -7.05
N ALA A 89 -13.54 11.00 -6.00
CA ALA A 89 -12.26 11.69 -6.01
C ALA A 89 -11.31 11.15 -7.09
N ASN A 90 -11.26 9.83 -7.25
CA ASN A 90 -10.47 9.16 -8.28
C ASN A 90 -10.90 9.60 -9.70
N GLN A 91 -12.21 9.62 -9.98
CA GLN A 91 -12.72 10.05 -11.27
C GLN A 91 -12.36 11.51 -11.58
N LEU A 92 -12.52 12.39 -10.60
CA LEU A 92 -12.16 13.81 -10.75
C LEU A 92 -10.66 13.96 -11.03
N LEU A 93 -9.82 13.36 -10.18
CA LEU A 93 -8.39 13.59 -10.20
C LEU A 93 -7.71 12.95 -11.41
N VAL A 94 -8.10 11.72 -11.80
CA VAL A 94 -7.56 11.11 -13.01
C VAL A 94 -7.94 11.90 -14.26
N GLY A 95 -9.14 12.49 -14.28
CA GLY A 95 -9.56 13.40 -15.37
C GLY A 95 -8.68 14.65 -15.48
N LEU A 96 -8.23 15.20 -14.35
CA LEU A 96 -7.33 16.36 -14.33
C LEU A 96 -5.92 16.05 -14.82
N LEU A 97 -5.47 14.79 -14.76
CA LEU A 97 -4.15 14.42 -15.28
C LEU A 97 -4.05 14.53 -16.80
N GLY A 98 -5.16 14.47 -17.53
CA GLY A 98 -5.18 14.56 -18.99
C GLY A 98 -4.60 13.33 -19.67
N GLY A 99 -4.86 12.14 -19.13
CA GLY A 99 -4.55 10.86 -19.76
C GLY A 99 -5.36 10.64 -21.04
N LYS A 100 -4.91 9.71 -21.88
CA LYS A 100 -5.55 9.38 -23.16
C LYS A 100 -6.61 8.29 -23.02
N THR A 101 -6.47 7.44 -22.01
CA THR A 101 -7.41 6.34 -21.75
C THR A 101 -8.74 6.90 -21.30
N PRO A 102 -9.86 6.55 -21.98
CA PRO A 102 -11.17 7.04 -21.60
C PRO A 102 -11.59 6.50 -20.22
N ALA A 103 -12.29 7.34 -19.46
CA ALA A 103 -12.83 6.95 -18.16
C ALA A 103 -13.85 5.80 -18.31
N PRO A 104 -13.80 4.77 -17.44
CA PRO A 104 -14.80 3.70 -17.44
C PRO A 104 -16.16 4.23 -17.01
N ALA A 105 -17.22 3.58 -17.51
CA ALA A 105 -18.57 3.85 -17.03
C ALA A 105 -18.74 3.27 -15.61
N ILE A 106 -18.90 4.15 -14.62
CA ILE A 106 -19.06 3.77 -13.21
C ILE A 106 -20.46 4.15 -12.72
N ASN A 107 -21.13 3.21 -12.04
CA ASN A 107 -22.37 3.51 -11.35
C ASN A 107 -22.10 4.39 -10.12
N MET A 108 -22.27 5.70 -10.26
CA MET A 108 -22.08 6.65 -9.16
C MET A 108 -23.19 6.62 -8.10
N LYS A 109 -24.26 5.82 -8.33
CA LYS A 109 -25.36 5.57 -7.38
C LYS A 109 -25.26 4.20 -6.71
N ALA A 110 -24.10 3.53 -6.83
CA ALA A 110 -23.84 2.24 -6.19
C ALA A 110 -24.07 2.36 -4.67
N ALA A 111 -24.86 1.43 -4.12
CA ALA A 111 -25.29 1.45 -2.73
C ALA A 111 -25.05 0.11 -2.01
N THR A 112 -25.17 -1.00 -2.71
CA THR A 112 -24.83 -2.32 -2.16
C THR A 112 -23.33 -2.54 -2.15
N LYS A 113 -22.84 -3.39 -1.26
CA LYS A 113 -21.39 -3.73 -1.20
C LYS A 113 -20.88 -4.18 -2.57
N ALA A 114 -21.58 -5.07 -3.25
CA ALA A 114 -21.17 -5.59 -4.56
C ALA A 114 -21.02 -4.49 -5.61
N GLU A 115 -21.97 -3.56 -5.68
CA GLU A 115 -21.92 -2.43 -6.61
C GLU A 115 -20.80 -1.46 -6.27
N VAL A 116 -20.66 -1.12 -4.98
CA VAL A 116 -19.59 -0.21 -4.49
C VAL A 116 -18.22 -0.81 -4.76
N MET A 117 -18.02 -2.10 -4.49
CA MET A 117 -16.74 -2.77 -4.78
C MET A 117 -16.44 -2.83 -6.27
N THR A 118 -17.46 -3.00 -7.12
CA THR A 118 -17.31 -2.92 -8.57
C THR A 118 -16.90 -1.51 -9.01
N ALA A 119 -17.56 -0.48 -8.51
CA ALA A 119 -17.24 0.92 -8.79
C ALA A 119 -15.82 1.27 -8.33
N LEU A 120 -15.43 0.82 -7.12
CA LEU A 120 -14.10 1.03 -6.59
C LEU A 120 -13.02 0.40 -7.48
N ARG A 121 -13.16 -0.88 -7.83
CA ARG A 121 -12.18 -1.57 -8.69
C ARG A 121 -12.04 -0.88 -10.03
N LEU A 122 -13.14 -0.54 -10.71
CA LEU A 122 -13.09 0.19 -11.97
C LEU A 122 -12.36 1.52 -11.86
N SER A 123 -12.58 2.28 -10.78
CA SER A 123 -11.90 3.56 -10.58
C SER A 123 -10.40 3.39 -10.32
N MET A 124 -10.01 2.37 -9.54
CA MET A 124 -8.61 2.08 -9.23
C MET A 124 -7.85 1.51 -10.44
N ASP A 125 -8.49 0.63 -11.22
CA ASP A 125 -7.91 0.05 -12.43
C ASP A 125 -7.69 1.12 -13.51
N HIS A 126 -8.55 2.12 -13.58
CA HIS A 126 -8.36 3.25 -14.49
C HIS A 126 -7.11 4.05 -14.14
N TRP A 127 -6.84 4.28 -12.85
CA TRP A 127 -5.58 4.88 -12.42
C TRP A 127 -4.35 4.06 -12.85
N ASP A 128 -4.39 2.72 -12.71
CA ASP A 128 -3.28 1.85 -13.13
C ASP A 128 -2.91 2.04 -14.61
N VAL A 129 -3.91 2.25 -15.45
CA VAL A 129 -3.69 2.45 -16.88
C VAL A 129 -3.17 3.85 -17.16
N VAL A 130 -3.80 4.88 -16.59
CA VAL A 130 -3.44 6.28 -16.84
C VAL A 130 -2.05 6.61 -16.30
N LEU A 131 -1.64 6.06 -15.15
CA LEU A 131 -0.29 6.29 -14.63
C LEU A 131 0.81 5.80 -15.57
N LYS A 132 0.57 4.74 -16.34
CA LYS A 132 1.52 4.20 -17.32
C LYS A 132 1.68 5.06 -18.57
N GLU A 133 0.82 6.03 -18.78
CA GLU A 133 0.88 6.94 -19.93
C GLU A 133 1.92 8.05 -19.75
N PHE A 134 2.40 8.29 -18.53
CA PHE A 134 3.26 9.43 -18.23
C PHE A 134 4.72 9.03 -18.04
N THR A 135 5.61 9.79 -18.69
CA THR A 135 7.05 9.79 -18.42
C THR A 135 7.38 10.69 -17.23
N ASP A 136 8.61 10.57 -16.69
CA ASP A 136 9.10 11.45 -15.61
C ASP A 136 8.98 12.93 -15.96
N GLN A 137 9.26 13.29 -17.21
CA GLN A 137 9.09 14.66 -17.70
C GLN A 137 7.64 15.10 -17.63
N GLN A 138 6.71 14.27 -18.13
CA GLN A 138 5.28 14.59 -18.14
C GLN A 138 4.68 14.65 -16.74
N LEU A 139 5.20 13.90 -15.77
CA LEU A 139 4.79 14.01 -14.37
C LEU A 139 5.09 15.40 -13.77
N ASN A 140 6.13 16.06 -14.25
CA ASN A 140 6.49 17.41 -13.81
C ASN A 140 5.72 18.52 -14.53
N GLU A 141 5.04 18.22 -15.64
CA GLU A 141 4.23 19.21 -16.36
C GLU A 141 3.02 19.66 -15.53
N ARG A 142 2.67 20.93 -15.68
CA ARG A 142 1.55 21.52 -14.94
C ARG A 142 0.24 21.36 -15.70
N VAL A 143 -0.79 21.00 -14.96
CA VAL A 143 -2.17 20.89 -15.43
C VAL A 143 -3.10 21.75 -14.56
N ALA A 144 -4.30 22.05 -15.02
CA ALA A 144 -5.30 22.76 -14.23
C ALA A 144 -5.68 21.93 -12.98
N ALA A 145 -5.79 22.57 -11.82
CA ALA A 145 -6.01 21.90 -10.54
C ALA A 145 -7.02 22.60 -9.62
N GLU A 146 -7.75 23.56 -10.14
CA GLU A 146 -8.61 24.48 -9.37
C GLU A 146 -9.65 23.75 -8.51
N SER A 147 -10.24 22.69 -9.04
CA SER A 147 -11.32 21.97 -8.38
C SER A 147 -10.88 21.12 -7.18
N PHE A 148 -9.60 20.79 -7.10
CA PHE A 148 -9.08 19.92 -6.03
C PHE A 148 -8.20 20.66 -5.02
N MET A 149 -7.34 21.56 -5.50
CA MET A 149 -6.33 22.22 -4.66
C MET A 149 -6.84 23.53 -4.02
N GLY A 150 -8.08 23.92 -4.30
CA GLY A 150 -8.67 25.17 -3.84
C GLY A 150 -8.29 26.37 -4.70
N PRO A 151 -8.91 27.54 -4.44
CA PRO A 151 -8.85 28.70 -5.32
C PRO A 151 -7.46 29.35 -5.46
N SER A 152 -6.55 29.06 -4.55
CA SER A 152 -5.16 29.57 -4.59
C SER A 152 -4.23 28.75 -5.49
N ALA A 153 -4.63 27.56 -5.94
CA ALA A 153 -3.79 26.67 -6.73
C ALA A 153 -4.41 26.37 -8.09
N ARG A 154 -4.35 27.35 -9.00
CA ARG A 154 -4.91 27.24 -10.37
C ARG A 154 -4.28 26.13 -11.20
N SER A 155 -3.04 25.74 -10.90
CA SER A 155 -2.36 24.64 -11.56
C SER A 155 -1.43 23.90 -10.61
N ALA A 156 -1.23 22.61 -10.87
CA ALA A 156 -0.27 21.76 -10.15
C ALA A 156 0.48 20.87 -11.16
N SER A 157 1.64 20.33 -10.77
CA SER A 157 2.22 19.24 -11.55
C SER A 157 1.33 17.99 -11.45
N ARG A 158 1.36 17.14 -12.48
CA ARG A 158 0.65 15.85 -12.42
C ARG A 158 1.08 15.06 -11.20
N LEU A 159 2.36 15.03 -10.91
CA LEU A 159 2.91 14.37 -9.73
C LEU A 159 2.25 14.84 -8.44
N ARG A 160 2.08 16.15 -8.25
CA ARG A 160 1.41 16.69 -7.06
C ARG A 160 -0.05 16.25 -6.96
N LEU A 161 -0.78 16.18 -8.08
CA LEU A 161 -2.16 15.69 -8.09
C LEU A 161 -2.22 14.19 -7.75
N ILE A 162 -1.28 13.41 -8.27
CA ILE A 162 -1.18 11.97 -7.97
C ILE A 162 -0.95 11.75 -6.48
N TYR A 163 0.07 12.38 -5.89
CA TYR A 163 0.31 12.27 -4.45
C TYR A 163 -0.81 12.87 -3.59
N GLY A 164 -1.46 13.92 -4.07
CA GLY A 164 -2.66 14.47 -3.43
C GLY A 164 -3.81 13.46 -3.40
N SER A 165 -4.01 12.70 -4.47
CA SER A 165 -4.96 11.59 -4.52
C SER A 165 -4.57 10.46 -3.55
N MET A 166 -3.29 10.10 -3.52
CA MET A 166 -2.79 9.07 -2.61
C MET A 166 -2.98 9.48 -1.15
N GLN A 167 -2.63 10.72 -0.78
CA GLN A 167 -2.82 11.25 0.58
C GLN A 167 -4.28 11.22 0.99
N HIS A 168 -5.19 11.67 0.11
CA HIS A 168 -6.63 11.62 0.34
C HIS A 168 -7.11 10.19 0.57
N THR A 169 -6.68 9.25 -0.27
CA THR A 169 -7.04 7.84 -0.15
C THR A 169 -6.50 7.22 1.15
N TYR A 170 -5.27 7.58 1.59
CA TYR A 170 -4.72 7.12 2.88
C TYR A 170 -5.47 7.70 4.08
N ASP A 171 -5.93 8.95 4.02
CA ASP A 171 -6.78 9.52 5.06
C ASP A 171 -8.08 8.71 5.22
N ILE A 172 -8.78 8.44 4.11
CA ILE A 172 -9.99 7.63 4.12
C ILE A 172 -9.70 6.18 4.57
N TYR A 173 -8.58 5.58 4.14
CA TYR A 173 -8.15 4.27 4.61
C TYR A 173 -8.01 4.21 6.13
N GLY A 174 -7.34 5.21 6.72
CA GLY A 174 -7.19 5.31 8.18
C GLY A 174 -8.54 5.34 8.90
N GLN A 175 -9.50 6.10 8.38
CA GLN A 175 -10.86 6.14 8.90
C GLN A 175 -11.57 4.78 8.76
N MET A 176 -11.45 4.12 7.61
CA MET A 176 -12.04 2.78 7.39
C MET A 176 -11.46 1.73 8.35
N VAL A 177 -10.17 1.79 8.65
CA VAL A 177 -9.52 0.93 9.65
C VAL A 177 -10.17 1.10 11.03
N VAL A 178 -10.52 2.32 11.43
CA VAL A 178 -11.27 2.59 12.68
C VAL A 178 -12.65 1.95 12.61
N TYR A 179 -13.39 2.11 11.51
CA TYR A 179 -14.72 1.51 11.33
C TYR A 179 -14.68 -0.02 11.43
N LEU A 180 -13.70 -0.67 10.81
CA LEU A 180 -13.51 -2.11 10.94
C LEU A 180 -13.32 -2.53 12.40
N ARG A 181 -12.42 -1.85 13.14
CA ARG A 181 -12.15 -2.15 14.55
C ARG A 181 -13.37 -1.95 15.45
N LEU A 182 -14.15 -0.91 15.21
CA LEU A 182 -15.40 -0.67 15.94
C LEU A 182 -16.45 -1.77 15.70
N ASN A 183 -16.33 -2.51 14.61
CA ASN A 183 -17.17 -3.67 14.30
C ASN A 183 -16.51 -5.02 14.68
N GLY A 184 -15.40 -5.00 15.44
CA GLY A 184 -14.69 -6.22 15.86
C GLY A 184 -13.90 -6.89 14.73
N ILE A 185 -13.66 -6.20 13.61
CA ILE A 185 -12.96 -6.74 12.45
C ILE A 185 -11.50 -6.30 12.49
N VAL A 186 -10.57 -7.27 12.46
CA VAL A 186 -9.14 -6.99 12.32
C VAL A 186 -8.88 -6.53 10.87
N PRO A 187 -8.34 -5.30 10.67
CA PRO A 187 -8.01 -4.83 9.33
C PRO A 187 -7.04 -5.77 8.63
N PRO A 188 -7.17 -6.03 7.31
CA PRO A 188 -6.30 -6.96 6.58
C PRO A 188 -4.80 -6.71 6.78
N ALA A 189 -4.35 -5.47 6.72
CA ALA A 189 -2.94 -5.12 6.94
C ALA A 189 -2.45 -5.35 8.39
N SER A 190 -3.35 -5.50 9.36
CA SER A 190 -3.00 -5.81 10.75
C SER A 190 -3.04 -7.32 11.06
N ARG A 191 -3.38 -8.16 10.09
CA ARG A 191 -3.31 -9.62 10.22
C ARG A 191 -1.85 -10.06 10.10
N ARG A 192 -1.50 -11.18 10.78
CA ARG A 192 -0.11 -11.65 10.80
C ARG A 192 0.48 -11.76 9.39
N GLY A 193 1.58 -11.06 9.12
CA GLY A 193 2.28 -11.00 7.85
C GLY A 193 2.01 -9.73 7.05
N GLY A 194 1.13 -8.85 7.49
CA GLY A 194 0.95 -7.52 6.95
C GLY A 194 1.87 -6.52 7.69
N LEU A 195 2.99 -6.18 7.07
CA LEU A 195 4.15 -5.38 7.47
C LEU A 195 5.16 -6.14 8.32
#